data_08ba36a1238bfade317ddfdecb1df778
#
_entry.id   08ba36a1238bfade317ddfdecb1df778
#
_cell.length_a   1.000
_cell.length_b   1.000
_cell.length_c   1.000
_cell.angle_alpha   90.00
_cell.angle_beta   90.00
_cell.angle_gamma   90.00
#
_symmetry.space_group_name_H-M   'P 1'
#
loop_
_entity.id
_entity.type
_entity.pdbx_description
1 polymer ?
#
loop_
_entity_poly.entity_id
_entity_poly.type
_entity_poly.pdbx_seq_one_letter_code
_entity_poly.pdbx_strand_id
1 'polypeptide(L)'
;LIAESDWIAEAIVERLELKRDLYRKIDQIRRIGSIVSSNTSTIPISLLVDGMPDQFKKEFAITHYFNPVRYMQLLEVVKGEMTSPEVIDCLAKFNQENMGKGIVLCNDTPGFLGNRVGVFAIQTALHKAFHYDLRPEEADAIFGRPMGIPKTGVFGLYDLIGIDLMSDVAKSLINILPKEDVFHEVSDEIPLMKKMMEKGLMGNKGLKGGFYRFEDPDDSSSKQTLDFQDFTYRAFSYERPELSVVAEQQNDFTLLLEGDSKYSKYAWDILSNTFCYAASLVPDVNTSLVAIDDAMKLGYNWAQGPFEMIDKVGVDNFISRLKKEGREI
;
A
#
# COMPACT_ATOMS: atom_id res chain seq x y z
N LEU A 1 13.84 18.54 26.59
CA LEU A 1 14.00 17.66 25.38
C LEU A 1 13.67 18.44 24.10
N ILE A 2 12.41 18.91 23.88
CA ILE A 2 12.03 19.61 22.63
C ILE A 2 12.92 20.81 22.34
N ALA A 3 13.23 21.64 23.37
CA ALA A 3 14.09 22.83 23.21
C ALA A 3 15.54 22.52 22.79
N GLU A 4 15.99 21.28 22.95
CA GLU A 4 17.36 20.85 22.66
C GLU A 4 17.43 19.92 21.45
N SER A 5 16.27 19.57 20.86
CA SER A 5 16.20 18.63 19.73
C SER A 5 16.50 19.34 18.43
N ASP A 6 17.27 18.67 17.58
CA ASP A 6 17.53 19.10 16.20
C ASP A 6 16.36 18.70 15.26
N TRP A 7 15.69 17.60 15.60
CA TRP A 7 14.52 17.08 14.86
C TRP A 7 13.46 16.56 15.82
N ILE A 8 12.20 16.93 15.56
CA ILE A 8 11.03 16.55 16.33
C ILE A 8 10.06 15.83 15.38
N ALA A 9 9.93 14.51 15.50
CA ALA A 9 9.01 13.71 14.74
C ALA A 9 7.68 13.53 15.49
N GLU A 10 6.58 13.96 14.92
CA GLU A 10 5.24 13.83 15.47
C GLU A 10 4.54 12.58 14.90
N ALA A 11 3.97 11.75 15.77
CA ALA A 11 3.23 10.54 15.42
C ALA A 11 2.01 10.32 16.31
N ILE A 12 1.29 11.40 16.65
CA ILE A 12 0.04 11.31 17.43
C ILE A 12 -1.12 10.87 16.55
N VAL A 13 -2.29 10.67 17.18
CA VAL A 13 -3.53 10.29 16.49
C VAL A 13 -3.85 11.21 15.30
N GLU A 14 -4.39 10.62 14.23
CA GLU A 14 -4.65 11.27 12.94
C GLU A 14 -5.87 12.20 13.00
N ARG A 15 -5.70 13.30 13.75
CA ARG A 15 -6.71 14.36 13.94
C ARG A 15 -6.08 15.72 13.75
N LEU A 16 -6.49 16.44 12.70
CA LEU A 16 -5.93 17.73 12.28
C LEU A 16 -5.80 18.74 13.42
N GLU A 17 -6.87 18.96 14.18
CA GLU A 17 -6.86 19.96 15.25
C GLU A 17 -5.89 19.63 16.37
N LEU A 18 -5.77 18.33 16.72
CA LEU A 18 -4.82 17.92 17.76
C LEU A 18 -3.37 18.09 17.31
N LYS A 19 -3.09 17.82 16.03
CA LYS A 19 -1.77 18.03 15.45
C LYS A 19 -1.42 19.52 15.41
N ARG A 20 -2.33 20.37 14.95
CA ARG A 20 -2.16 21.84 14.94
C ARG A 20 -1.92 22.41 16.33
N ASP A 21 -2.68 21.96 17.33
CA ASP A 21 -2.48 22.39 18.72
C ASP A 21 -1.11 21.97 19.26
N LEU A 22 -0.67 20.77 18.90
CA LEU A 22 0.66 20.29 19.26
C LEU A 22 1.76 21.12 18.58
N TYR A 23 1.62 21.46 17.30
CA TYR A 23 2.62 22.26 16.58
C TYR A 23 2.75 23.67 17.15
N ARG A 24 1.63 24.32 17.54
CA ARG A 24 1.70 25.62 18.24
C ARG A 24 2.49 25.55 19.55
N LYS A 25 2.33 24.46 20.31
CA LYS A 25 3.08 24.22 21.55
C LYS A 25 4.55 23.91 21.27
N ILE A 26 4.84 23.12 20.24
CA ILE A 26 6.21 22.81 19.81
C ILE A 26 6.92 24.09 19.40
N ASP A 27 6.30 24.94 18.60
CA ASP A 27 6.89 26.17 18.07
C ASP A 27 7.26 27.17 19.16
N GLN A 28 6.52 27.20 20.28
CA GLN A 28 6.82 28.05 21.44
C GLN A 28 8.07 27.60 22.22
N ILE A 29 8.47 26.34 22.08
CA ILE A 29 9.51 25.72 22.93
C ILE A 29 10.74 25.31 22.12
N ARG A 30 10.54 24.93 20.85
CA ARG A 30 11.62 24.43 20.01
C ARG A 30 12.70 25.49 19.73
N ARG A 31 13.88 25.04 19.44
CA ARG A 31 14.94 25.89 18.92
C ARG A 31 14.63 26.28 17.48
N ILE A 32 14.85 27.55 17.13
CA ILE A 32 14.80 28.00 15.72
C ILE A 32 15.86 27.21 14.95
N GLY A 33 15.49 26.70 13.78
CA GLY A 33 16.35 25.85 12.95
C GLY A 33 16.19 24.35 13.23
N SER A 34 15.41 23.96 14.28
CA SER A 34 15.06 22.55 14.47
C SER A 34 13.97 22.14 13.47
N ILE A 35 14.12 20.95 12.92
CA ILE A 35 13.14 20.38 11.97
C ILE A 35 11.96 19.81 12.75
N VAL A 36 10.75 20.03 12.23
CA VAL A 36 9.53 19.36 12.71
C VAL A 36 8.98 18.52 11.58
N SER A 37 8.66 17.26 11.85
CA SER A 37 7.99 16.41 10.86
C SER A 37 6.79 15.69 11.44
N SER A 38 5.80 15.40 10.57
CA SER A 38 4.65 14.56 10.89
C SER A 38 4.78 13.19 10.26
N ASN A 39 4.33 12.16 10.96
CA ASN A 39 4.18 10.81 10.41
C ASN A 39 2.75 10.56 9.89
N THR A 40 2.02 11.59 9.54
CA THR A 40 0.68 11.47 8.93
C THR A 40 0.74 10.65 7.65
N SER A 41 -0.33 9.88 7.39
CA SER A 41 -0.49 9.12 6.14
C SER A 41 -1.43 9.82 5.16
N THR A 42 -2.18 10.84 5.61
CA THR A 42 -3.33 11.33 4.86
C THR A 42 -3.49 12.85 4.85
N ILE A 43 -3.02 13.55 5.89
CA ILE A 43 -3.29 14.99 6.04
C ILE A 43 -2.22 15.80 5.30
N PRO A 44 -2.60 16.61 4.30
CA PRO A 44 -1.64 17.46 3.56
C PRO A 44 -0.92 18.46 4.46
N ILE A 45 0.32 18.78 4.12
CA ILE A 45 1.14 19.78 4.83
C ILE A 45 0.43 21.13 4.89
N SER A 46 -0.18 21.54 3.78
CA SER A 46 -0.93 22.81 3.69
C SER A 46 -1.98 22.97 4.81
N LEU A 47 -2.66 21.86 5.14
CA LEU A 47 -3.62 21.87 6.25
C LEU A 47 -2.92 21.77 7.61
N LEU A 48 -1.87 20.99 7.74
CA LEU A 48 -1.16 20.81 9.02
C LEU A 48 -0.56 22.12 9.54
N VAL A 49 0.06 22.90 8.65
CA VAL A 49 0.79 24.12 9.01
C VAL A 49 0.00 25.42 8.77
N ASP A 50 -1.29 25.30 8.48
CA ASP A 50 -2.15 26.48 8.33
C ASP A 50 -2.17 27.31 9.61
N GLY A 51 -1.95 28.63 9.47
CA GLY A 51 -1.83 29.58 10.58
C GLY A 51 -0.52 29.48 11.36
N MET A 52 0.43 28.63 10.98
CA MET A 52 1.77 28.60 11.57
C MET A 52 2.68 29.71 10.97
N PRO A 53 3.69 30.19 11.72
CA PRO A 53 4.66 31.17 11.21
C PRO A 53 5.42 30.63 9.99
N ASP A 54 5.86 31.50 9.10
CA ASP A 54 6.60 31.15 7.89
C ASP A 54 7.91 30.39 8.20
N GLN A 55 8.56 30.73 9.30
CA GLN A 55 9.76 30.01 9.75
C GLN A 55 9.44 28.55 10.09
N PHE A 56 8.32 28.28 10.77
CA PHE A 56 7.85 26.93 11.04
C PHE A 56 7.58 26.16 9.75
N LYS A 57 6.90 26.77 8.78
CA LYS A 57 6.58 26.16 7.50
C LYS A 57 7.83 25.78 6.70
N LYS A 58 8.88 26.60 6.76
CA LYS A 58 10.16 26.31 6.13
C LYS A 58 10.89 25.13 6.77
N GLU A 59 10.68 24.90 8.04
CA GLU A 59 11.32 23.85 8.84
C GLU A 59 10.44 22.61 9.03
N PHE A 60 9.31 22.52 8.31
CA PHE A 60 8.33 21.46 8.41
C PHE A 60 8.32 20.54 7.16
N ALA A 61 8.21 19.22 7.38
CA ALA A 61 8.03 18.21 6.34
C ALA A 61 7.16 17.06 6.85
N ILE A 62 6.79 16.13 5.97
CA ILE A 62 6.26 14.84 6.38
C ILE A 62 7.37 13.77 6.25
N THR A 63 7.46 12.90 7.25
CA THR A 63 8.27 11.69 7.23
C THR A 63 7.35 10.50 7.47
N HIS A 64 6.81 9.93 6.38
CA HIS A 64 5.84 8.85 6.44
C HIS A 64 6.55 7.50 6.43
N TYR A 65 6.65 6.88 7.61
CA TYR A 65 7.23 5.55 7.81
C TYR A 65 6.18 4.46 7.62
N PHE A 66 6.57 3.38 6.98
CA PHE A 66 5.73 2.20 6.82
C PHE A 66 5.89 1.25 8.01
N ASN A 67 4.77 0.70 8.47
CA ASN A 67 4.75 -0.26 9.58
C ASN A 67 5.00 -1.71 9.10
N PRO A 68 5.76 -2.49 9.87
CA PRO A 68 6.50 -2.15 11.09
C PRO A 68 7.78 -1.35 10.77
N VAL A 69 7.92 -0.17 11.38
CA VAL A 69 9.00 0.80 11.07
C VAL A 69 10.40 0.17 11.08
N ARG A 70 10.63 -0.79 11.99
CA ARG A 70 11.92 -1.47 12.11
C ARG A 70 12.30 -2.30 10.89
N TYR A 71 11.32 -2.85 10.17
CA TYR A 71 11.54 -3.80 9.09
C TYR A 71 11.29 -3.21 7.71
N MET A 72 10.32 -2.31 7.60
CA MET A 72 9.97 -1.68 6.33
C MET A 72 11.01 -0.62 5.96
N GLN A 73 11.52 -0.72 4.75
CA GLN A 73 12.60 0.16 4.31
C GLN A 73 12.10 1.50 3.76
N LEU A 74 10.87 1.57 3.28
CA LEU A 74 10.34 2.79 2.68
C LEU A 74 10.19 3.91 3.73
N LEU A 75 10.72 5.07 3.38
CA LEU A 75 10.37 6.35 3.97
C LEU A 75 9.96 7.32 2.88
N GLU A 76 8.71 7.72 2.86
CA GLU A 76 8.25 8.83 2.04
C GLU A 76 8.57 10.15 2.75
N VAL A 77 9.31 11.01 2.08
CA VAL A 77 9.58 12.37 2.53
C VAL A 77 8.80 13.33 1.66
N VAL A 78 7.88 14.07 2.28
CA VAL A 78 6.98 14.98 1.57
C VAL A 78 7.35 16.41 1.91
N LYS A 79 7.51 17.23 0.88
CA LYS A 79 7.78 18.67 1.01
C LYS A 79 6.49 19.48 0.81
N GLY A 80 6.26 20.45 1.69
CA GLY A 80 5.25 21.49 1.46
C GLY A 80 5.79 22.60 0.55
N GLU A 81 4.90 23.51 0.18
CA GLU A 81 5.24 24.65 -0.70
C GLU A 81 6.40 25.50 -0.14
N MET A 82 6.45 25.69 1.18
CA MET A 82 7.45 26.51 1.85
C MET A 82 8.62 25.70 2.45
N THR A 83 8.57 24.39 2.44
CA THR A 83 9.62 23.54 3.04
C THR A 83 10.97 23.82 2.40
N SER A 84 11.97 24.17 3.20
CA SER A 84 13.32 24.45 2.73
C SER A 84 14.00 23.19 2.17
N PRO A 85 14.73 23.26 1.05
CA PRO A 85 15.46 22.11 0.49
C PRO A 85 16.39 21.46 1.51
N GLU A 86 17.05 22.24 2.34
CA GLU A 86 17.99 21.77 3.36
C GLU A 86 17.30 20.86 4.40
N VAL A 87 16.02 21.09 4.68
CA VAL A 87 15.22 20.23 5.58
C VAL A 87 15.02 18.86 4.94
N ILE A 88 14.67 18.83 3.67
CA ILE A 88 14.50 17.58 2.91
C ILE A 88 15.80 16.81 2.83
N ASP A 89 16.90 17.49 2.47
CA ASP A 89 18.22 16.87 2.37
C ASP A 89 18.69 16.31 3.70
N CYS A 90 18.48 17.06 4.81
CA CYS A 90 18.84 16.62 6.15
C CYS A 90 18.06 15.38 6.56
N LEU A 91 16.73 15.40 6.39
CA LEU A 91 15.86 14.26 6.73
C LEU A 91 16.21 13.04 5.87
N ALA A 92 16.36 13.21 4.56
CA ALA A 92 16.71 12.13 3.65
C ALA A 92 18.06 11.51 4.03
N LYS A 93 19.09 12.31 4.18
CA LYS A 93 20.44 11.86 4.54
C LYS A 93 20.47 11.13 5.88
N PHE A 94 19.89 11.73 6.93
CA PHE A 94 19.88 11.11 8.26
C PHE A 94 19.18 9.74 8.23
N ASN A 95 18.02 9.66 7.60
CA ASN A 95 17.26 8.42 7.55
C ASN A 95 17.93 7.35 6.69
N GLN A 96 18.58 7.74 5.60
CA GLN A 96 19.33 6.82 4.75
C GLN A 96 20.59 6.28 5.45
N GLU A 97 21.41 7.17 6.01
CA GLU A 97 22.71 6.80 6.58
C GLU A 97 22.63 6.17 7.97
N ASN A 98 21.66 6.62 8.81
CA ASN A 98 21.58 6.20 10.21
C ASN A 98 20.43 5.23 10.50
N MET A 99 19.34 5.28 9.70
CA MET A 99 18.15 4.45 9.91
C MET A 99 18.02 3.33 8.86
N GLY A 100 18.86 3.33 7.82
CA GLY A 100 18.83 2.34 6.75
C GLY A 100 17.55 2.39 5.90
N LYS A 101 16.96 3.60 5.74
CA LYS A 101 15.75 3.79 4.95
C LYS A 101 16.07 4.05 3.48
N GLY A 102 15.22 3.53 2.61
CA GLY A 102 15.14 3.96 1.23
C GLY A 102 14.19 5.16 1.12
N ILE A 103 14.69 6.27 0.60
CA ILE A 103 13.97 7.53 0.58
C ILE A 103 13.24 7.70 -0.75
N VAL A 104 11.95 7.97 -0.67
CA VAL A 104 11.11 8.36 -1.80
C VAL A 104 10.58 9.77 -1.52
N LEU A 105 10.95 10.70 -2.40
CA LEU A 105 10.45 12.08 -2.32
C LEU A 105 9.07 12.14 -2.97
N CYS A 106 8.09 12.66 -2.26
CA CYS A 106 6.71 12.80 -2.76
C CYS A 106 6.26 14.25 -2.77
N ASN A 107 5.36 14.57 -3.68
CA ASN A 107 4.59 15.80 -3.62
C ASN A 107 3.55 15.73 -2.49
N ASP A 108 3.09 16.89 -2.01
CA ASP A 108 2.06 16.98 -0.97
C ASP A 108 0.67 16.67 -1.54
N THR A 109 0.44 15.41 -1.84
CA THR A 109 -0.82 14.90 -2.40
C THR A 109 -1.47 13.89 -1.45
N PRO A 110 -2.80 13.79 -1.41
CA PRO A 110 -3.50 12.85 -0.53
C PRO A 110 -3.05 11.40 -0.71
N GLY A 111 -2.71 10.73 0.40
CA GLY A 111 -2.31 9.31 0.40
C GLY A 111 -0.89 9.04 -0.10
N PHE A 112 -0.16 10.07 -0.49
CA PHE A 112 1.20 10.04 -1.04
C PHE A 112 1.35 9.02 -2.18
N LEU A 113 2.41 8.23 -2.24
CA LEU A 113 2.69 7.34 -3.35
C LEU A 113 2.48 5.86 -3.02
N GLY A 114 3.15 5.37 -1.99
CA GLY A 114 3.17 3.93 -1.66
C GLY A 114 1.78 3.40 -1.31
N ASN A 115 1.03 4.11 -0.46
CA ASN A 115 -0.33 3.70 -0.12
C ASN A 115 -1.27 3.75 -1.32
N ARG A 116 -1.15 4.75 -2.19
CA ARG A 116 -1.99 4.83 -3.38
C ARG A 116 -1.82 3.60 -4.26
N VAL A 117 -0.60 3.32 -4.70
CA VAL A 117 -0.34 2.17 -5.60
C VAL A 117 -0.53 0.84 -4.90
N GLY A 118 0.00 0.69 -3.68
CA GLY A 118 -0.02 -0.59 -2.96
C GLY A 118 -1.43 -1.00 -2.55
N VAL A 119 -2.20 -0.08 -1.95
CA VAL A 119 -3.58 -0.39 -1.54
C VAL A 119 -4.47 -0.57 -2.76
N PHE A 120 -4.26 0.21 -3.85
CA PHE A 120 -4.98 0.00 -5.11
C PHE A 120 -4.78 -1.41 -5.67
N ALA A 121 -3.54 -1.89 -5.72
CA ALA A 121 -3.22 -3.25 -6.18
C ALA A 121 -3.89 -4.34 -5.31
N ILE A 122 -3.86 -4.16 -3.98
CA ILE A 122 -4.49 -5.09 -3.03
C ILE A 122 -6.02 -5.09 -3.20
N GLN A 123 -6.64 -3.91 -3.31
CA GLN A 123 -8.09 -3.80 -3.53
C GLN A 123 -8.50 -4.41 -4.88
N THR A 124 -7.75 -4.12 -5.94
CA THR A 124 -7.97 -4.73 -7.25
C THR A 124 -7.90 -6.26 -7.17
N ALA A 125 -6.86 -6.79 -6.51
CA ALA A 125 -6.70 -8.24 -6.34
C ALA A 125 -7.88 -8.84 -5.57
N LEU A 126 -8.34 -8.19 -4.51
CA LEU A 126 -9.46 -8.65 -3.71
C LEU A 126 -10.77 -8.68 -4.53
N HIS A 127 -11.12 -7.55 -5.16
CA HIS A 127 -12.34 -7.45 -5.98
C HIS A 127 -12.35 -8.42 -7.16
N LYS A 128 -11.20 -8.55 -7.83
CA LYS A 128 -11.08 -9.48 -8.97
C LYS A 128 -11.11 -10.95 -8.55
N ALA A 129 -10.65 -11.29 -7.34
CA ALA A 129 -10.79 -12.64 -6.81
C ALA A 129 -12.27 -13.04 -6.69
N PHE A 130 -13.11 -12.13 -6.15
CA PHE A 130 -14.56 -12.37 -6.10
C PHE A 130 -15.20 -12.38 -7.50
N HIS A 131 -14.79 -11.48 -8.40
CA HIS A 131 -15.31 -11.43 -9.76
C HIS A 131 -15.09 -12.73 -10.54
N TYR A 132 -13.91 -13.36 -10.37
CA TYR A 132 -13.56 -14.61 -11.05
C TYR A 132 -13.92 -15.87 -10.24
N ASP A 133 -14.65 -15.73 -9.15
CA ASP A 133 -15.02 -16.82 -8.24
C ASP A 133 -13.80 -17.69 -7.87
N LEU A 134 -12.74 -17.02 -7.41
CA LEU A 134 -11.54 -17.68 -6.93
C LEU A 134 -11.64 -17.97 -5.44
N ARG A 135 -11.22 -19.16 -5.06
CA ARG A 135 -11.00 -19.48 -3.64
C ARG A 135 -9.82 -18.65 -3.10
N PRO A 136 -9.80 -18.34 -1.79
CA PRO A 136 -8.71 -17.56 -1.20
C PRO A 136 -7.32 -18.08 -1.55
N GLU A 137 -7.11 -19.38 -1.43
CA GLU A 137 -5.83 -20.03 -1.72
C GLU A 137 -5.44 -20.01 -3.21
N GLU A 138 -6.42 -19.98 -4.14
CA GLU A 138 -6.15 -19.84 -5.57
C GLU A 138 -5.69 -18.42 -5.91
N ALA A 139 -6.40 -17.42 -5.35
CA ALA A 139 -6.05 -16.02 -5.52
C ALA A 139 -4.67 -15.70 -4.93
N ASP A 140 -4.40 -16.16 -3.70
CA ASP A 140 -3.11 -15.96 -3.02
C ASP A 140 -1.96 -16.70 -3.74
N ALA A 141 -2.25 -17.83 -4.40
CA ALA A 141 -1.27 -18.53 -5.21
C ALA A 141 -0.86 -17.76 -6.48
N ILE A 142 -1.70 -16.84 -6.97
CA ILE A 142 -1.41 -15.96 -8.11
C ILE A 142 -0.83 -14.63 -7.63
N PHE A 143 -1.56 -13.92 -6.75
CA PHE A 143 -1.14 -12.65 -6.15
C PHE A 143 -0.14 -12.92 -5.02
N GLY A 144 1.04 -13.36 -5.36
CA GLY A 144 2.08 -13.76 -4.43
C GLY A 144 3.43 -13.91 -5.14
N ARG A 145 4.22 -14.90 -4.72
CA ARG A 145 5.57 -15.14 -5.28
C ARG A 145 5.62 -15.23 -6.81
N PRO A 146 4.66 -15.88 -7.50
CA PRO A 146 4.69 -15.93 -8.95
C PRO A 146 4.63 -14.55 -9.62
N MET A 147 3.96 -13.60 -8.98
CA MET A 147 3.83 -12.20 -9.43
C MET A 147 4.97 -11.29 -8.91
N GLY A 148 5.95 -11.84 -8.19
CA GLY A 148 6.99 -11.05 -7.54
C GLY A 148 6.50 -10.29 -6.29
N ILE A 149 5.38 -10.71 -5.71
CA ILE A 149 4.76 -10.14 -4.50
C ILE A 149 5.01 -11.08 -3.31
N PRO A 150 5.00 -10.60 -2.06
CA PRO A 150 5.18 -11.46 -0.90
C PRO A 150 4.21 -12.64 -0.86
N LYS A 151 4.68 -13.78 -0.31
CA LYS A 151 3.95 -15.06 -0.26
C LYS A 151 2.61 -15.03 0.49
N THR A 152 2.33 -13.97 1.22
CA THR A 152 1.08 -13.84 1.98
C THR A 152 -0.15 -13.85 1.07
N GLY A 153 0.00 -13.39 -0.17
CA GLY A 153 -1.14 -13.18 -1.04
C GLY A 153 -2.04 -12.04 -0.57
N VAL A 154 -3.21 -11.87 -1.16
CA VAL A 154 -4.17 -10.82 -0.80
C VAL A 154 -4.96 -11.20 0.46
N PHE A 155 -5.52 -12.40 0.52
CA PHE A 155 -6.34 -12.84 1.65
C PHE A 155 -5.50 -13.06 2.91
N GLY A 156 -4.33 -13.67 2.77
CA GLY A 156 -3.39 -13.81 3.87
C GLY A 156 -2.84 -12.47 4.37
N LEU A 157 -2.74 -11.46 3.51
CA LEU A 157 -2.35 -10.11 3.92
C LEU A 157 -3.46 -9.42 4.73
N TYR A 158 -4.72 -9.57 4.33
CA TYR A 158 -5.85 -9.09 5.12
C TYR A 158 -5.90 -9.74 6.50
N ASP A 159 -5.64 -11.04 6.58
CA ASP A 159 -5.58 -11.75 7.87
C ASP A 159 -4.40 -11.28 8.73
N LEU A 160 -3.25 -11.01 8.11
CA LEU A 160 -2.04 -10.55 8.81
C LEU A 160 -2.22 -9.16 9.42
N ILE A 161 -2.77 -8.22 8.65
CA ILE A 161 -2.96 -6.82 9.06
C ILE A 161 -4.18 -6.68 9.96
N GLY A 162 -5.23 -7.38 9.65
CA GLY A 162 -6.58 -7.30 10.21
C GLY A 162 -7.57 -6.73 9.21
N ILE A 163 -8.71 -7.39 9.08
CA ILE A 163 -9.76 -7.04 8.11
C ILE A 163 -10.33 -5.65 8.38
N ASP A 164 -10.51 -5.31 9.66
CA ASP A 164 -10.94 -4.01 10.14
C ASP A 164 -9.95 -2.90 9.74
N LEU A 165 -8.67 -3.10 10.02
CA LEU A 165 -7.64 -2.10 9.73
C LEU A 165 -7.47 -1.88 8.22
N MET A 166 -7.50 -2.94 7.42
CA MET A 166 -7.44 -2.82 5.95
C MET A 166 -8.66 -2.08 5.40
N SER A 167 -9.85 -2.35 5.95
CA SER A 167 -11.07 -1.62 5.58
C SER A 167 -10.97 -0.13 5.94
N ASP A 168 -10.40 0.20 7.10
CA ASP A 168 -10.21 1.59 7.52
C ASP A 168 -9.19 2.32 6.65
N VAL A 169 -8.11 1.65 6.24
CA VAL A 169 -7.12 2.23 5.31
C VAL A 169 -7.77 2.54 3.96
N ALA A 170 -8.53 1.61 3.39
CA ALA A 170 -9.25 1.84 2.13
C ALA A 170 -10.25 2.99 2.25
N LYS A 171 -11.06 3.02 3.32
CA LYS A 171 -12.02 4.11 3.59
C LYS A 171 -11.32 5.46 3.76
N SER A 172 -10.17 5.48 4.42
CA SER A 172 -9.39 6.71 4.60
C SER A 172 -8.96 7.28 3.25
N LEU A 173 -8.46 6.43 2.33
CA LEU A 173 -8.10 6.85 0.98
C LEU A 173 -9.32 7.35 0.19
N ILE A 174 -10.43 6.62 0.21
CA ILE A 174 -11.70 7.03 -0.44
C ILE A 174 -12.11 8.44 0.00
N ASN A 175 -11.98 8.75 1.28
CA ASN A 175 -12.44 10.03 1.85
C ASN A 175 -11.54 11.21 1.48
N ILE A 176 -10.27 10.97 1.15
CA ILE A 176 -9.29 12.04 0.89
C ILE A 176 -8.96 12.21 -0.58
N LEU A 177 -9.13 11.15 -1.40
CA LEU A 177 -8.84 11.20 -2.82
C LEU A 177 -9.91 11.99 -3.59
N PRO A 178 -9.54 12.69 -4.69
CA PRO A 178 -10.49 13.31 -5.59
C PRO A 178 -11.56 12.32 -6.06
N LYS A 179 -12.78 12.79 -6.31
CA LYS A 179 -13.89 11.93 -6.73
C LYS A 179 -13.67 11.25 -8.08
N GLU A 180 -12.82 11.85 -8.90
CA GLU A 180 -12.44 11.38 -10.23
C GLU A 180 -11.29 10.36 -10.19
N ASP A 181 -10.73 10.10 -9.00
CA ASP A 181 -9.63 9.16 -8.85
C ASP A 181 -10.11 7.73 -9.09
N VAL A 182 -9.41 7.01 -9.96
CA VAL A 182 -9.72 5.62 -10.32
C VAL A 182 -9.73 4.67 -9.11
N PHE A 183 -9.12 5.06 -8.00
CA PHE A 183 -9.18 4.31 -6.75
C PHE A 183 -10.62 4.01 -6.31
N HIS A 184 -11.57 4.91 -6.61
CA HIS A 184 -12.97 4.71 -6.25
C HIS A 184 -13.61 3.50 -6.95
N GLU A 185 -13.12 3.09 -8.13
CA GLU A 185 -13.64 1.93 -8.86
C GLU A 185 -13.33 0.58 -8.19
N VAL A 186 -12.32 0.55 -7.32
CA VAL A 186 -11.89 -0.66 -6.60
C VAL A 186 -12.15 -0.58 -5.10
N SER A 187 -12.98 0.35 -4.66
CA SER A 187 -13.19 0.68 -3.26
C SER A 187 -14.57 0.36 -2.72
N ASP A 188 -15.43 -0.26 -3.52
CA ASP A 188 -16.76 -0.69 -3.09
C ASP A 188 -16.67 -1.63 -1.89
N GLU A 189 -17.59 -1.44 -0.93
CA GLU A 189 -17.66 -2.32 0.25
C GLU A 189 -18.02 -3.75 -0.20
N ILE A 190 -17.17 -4.71 0.16
CA ILE A 190 -17.44 -6.12 -0.11
C ILE A 190 -18.34 -6.65 1.00
N PRO A 191 -19.61 -7.06 0.69
CA PRO A 191 -20.58 -7.49 1.71
C PRO A 191 -20.09 -8.64 2.58
N LEU A 192 -19.26 -9.52 2.00
CA LEU A 192 -18.62 -10.62 2.73
C LEU A 192 -17.76 -10.11 3.89
N MET A 193 -16.93 -9.10 3.65
CA MET A 193 -16.02 -8.57 4.68
C MET A 193 -16.79 -7.93 5.83
N LYS A 194 -17.87 -7.22 5.53
CA LYS A 194 -18.76 -6.68 6.56
C LYS A 194 -19.32 -7.79 7.42
N LYS A 195 -19.83 -8.86 6.81
CA LYS A 195 -20.36 -10.03 7.51
C LYS A 195 -19.28 -10.77 8.32
N MET A 196 -18.04 -10.81 7.83
CA MET A 196 -16.89 -11.35 8.59
C MET A 196 -16.65 -10.55 9.87
N MET A 197 -16.59 -9.22 9.77
CA MET A 197 -16.41 -8.33 10.92
C MET A 197 -17.55 -8.49 11.94
N GLU A 198 -18.80 -8.54 11.49
CA GLU A 198 -19.98 -8.77 12.36
C GLU A 198 -19.89 -10.12 13.11
N LYS A 199 -19.30 -11.14 12.50
CA LYS A 199 -19.04 -12.45 13.11
C LYS A 199 -17.78 -12.50 13.98
N GLY A 200 -16.97 -11.43 13.99
CA GLY A 200 -15.69 -11.35 14.71
C GLY A 200 -14.56 -12.12 14.03
N LEU A 201 -14.66 -12.35 12.72
CA LEU A 201 -13.61 -12.93 11.89
C LEU A 201 -12.69 -11.80 11.43
N MET A 202 -11.68 -11.46 12.24
CA MET A 202 -10.83 -10.26 12.07
C MET A 202 -9.42 -10.56 11.53
N GLY A 203 -9.17 -11.82 11.16
CA GLY A 203 -7.83 -12.27 10.78
C GLY A 203 -7.02 -12.78 11.98
N ASN A 204 -5.69 -12.78 11.85
CA ASN A 204 -4.77 -13.36 12.84
C ASN A 204 -4.81 -12.67 14.22
N LYS A 205 -5.30 -11.44 14.29
CA LYS A 205 -5.51 -10.72 15.57
C LYS A 205 -6.77 -11.18 16.31
N GLY A 206 -7.71 -11.81 15.61
CA GLY A 206 -8.97 -12.29 16.17
C GLY A 206 -8.87 -13.74 16.66
N LEU A 207 -9.59 -14.05 17.75
CA LEU A 207 -9.64 -15.41 18.30
C LEU A 207 -10.35 -16.43 17.38
N LYS A 208 -11.08 -15.93 16.37
CA LYS A 208 -11.91 -16.78 15.48
C LYS A 208 -11.28 -17.01 14.09
N GLY A 209 -10.12 -16.39 13.81
CA GLY A 209 -9.49 -16.40 12.49
C GLY A 209 -10.04 -15.33 11.56
N GLY A 210 -9.79 -15.49 10.27
CA GLY A 210 -10.21 -14.60 9.18
C GLY A 210 -10.55 -15.41 7.93
N PHE A 211 -9.91 -15.11 6.81
CA PHE A 211 -9.98 -15.94 5.59
C PHE A 211 -9.35 -17.31 5.81
N TYR A 212 -8.31 -17.35 6.67
CA TYR A 212 -7.65 -18.56 7.13
C TYR A 212 -7.71 -18.67 8.64
N ARG A 213 -7.60 -19.90 9.13
CA ARG A 213 -7.33 -20.19 10.53
C ARG A 213 -6.59 -21.51 10.67
N PHE A 214 -6.06 -21.80 11.84
CA PHE A 214 -5.58 -23.12 12.21
C PHE A 214 -6.58 -23.73 13.21
N GLU A 215 -6.97 -24.96 12.99
CA GLU A 215 -7.80 -25.71 13.96
C GLU A 215 -7.01 -25.98 15.24
N ASP A 216 -5.74 -26.39 15.04
CA ASP A 216 -4.71 -26.45 16.09
C ASP A 216 -3.59 -25.48 15.76
N PRO A 217 -3.35 -24.43 16.57
CA PRO A 217 -2.30 -23.44 16.32
C PRO A 217 -0.88 -24.02 16.26
N ASP A 218 -0.65 -25.16 16.91
CA ASP A 218 0.65 -25.83 16.96
C ASP A 218 0.85 -26.81 15.77
N ASP A 219 -0.22 -27.11 15.04
CA ASP A 219 -0.18 -27.96 13.85
C ASP A 219 -0.41 -27.17 12.55
N SER A 220 0.67 -26.94 11.79
CA SER A 220 0.59 -26.23 10.50
C SER A 220 -0.27 -26.97 9.45
N SER A 221 -0.48 -28.27 9.59
CA SER A 221 -1.32 -29.08 8.70
C SER A 221 -2.81 -28.87 8.95
N SER A 222 -3.17 -28.33 10.11
CA SER A 222 -4.56 -28.04 10.52
C SER A 222 -5.13 -26.75 9.87
N LYS A 223 -4.42 -26.14 8.92
CA LYS A 223 -4.85 -24.93 8.23
C LYS A 223 -6.18 -25.13 7.52
N GLN A 224 -7.08 -24.19 7.74
CA GLN A 224 -8.41 -24.17 7.14
C GLN A 224 -8.62 -22.84 6.37
N THR A 225 -9.52 -22.89 5.39
CA THR A 225 -9.95 -21.74 4.59
C THR A 225 -11.44 -21.51 4.79
N LEU A 226 -11.85 -20.25 4.93
CA LEU A 226 -13.25 -19.85 4.99
C LEU A 226 -13.92 -20.10 3.64
N ASP A 227 -15.01 -20.85 3.66
CA ASP A 227 -15.93 -20.94 2.53
C ASP A 227 -16.85 -19.69 2.51
N PHE A 228 -16.93 -19.03 1.37
CA PHE A 228 -17.67 -17.77 1.25
C PHE A 228 -19.19 -17.96 1.15
N GLN A 229 -19.63 -19.16 0.80
CA GLN A 229 -21.07 -19.44 0.61
C GLN A 229 -21.78 -19.67 1.96
N ASP A 230 -21.25 -20.55 2.76
CA ASP A 230 -21.88 -20.96 4.02
C ASP A 230 -21.21 -20.41 5.29
N PHE A 231 -20.06 -19.74 5.17
CA PHE A 231 -19.25 -19.23 6.29
C PHE A 231 -18.74 -20.33 7.22
N THR A 232 -18.53 -21.51 6.70
CA THR A 232 -17.83 -22.60 7.39
C THR A 232 -16.36 -22.66 7.00
N TYR A 233 -15.56 -23.30 7.82
CA TYR A 233 -14.16 -23.54 7.50
C TYR A 233 -14.00 -24.96 6.95
N ARG A 234 -13.33 -25.05 5.82
CA ARG A 234 -12.92 -26.30 5.18
C ARG A 234 -11.42 -26.49 5.22
N ALA A 235 -10.94 -27.69 5.02
CA ALA A 235 -9.50 -27.95 4.90
C ALA A 235 -8.87 -27.05 3.81
N PHE A 236 -7.68 -26.52 4.10
CA PHE A 236 -6.91 -25.74 3.14
C PHE A 236 -6.47 -26.61 1.98
N SER A 237 -6.67 -26.15 0.75
CA SER A 237 -6.14 -26.84 -0.44
C SER A 237 -4.74 -26.34 -0.75
N TYR A 238 -3.79 -27.25 -0.79
CA TYR A 238 -2.41 -27.00 -1.21
C TYR A 238 -2.23 -27.10 -2.73
N GLU A 239 -3.29 -27.47 -3.46
CA GLU A 239 -3.28 -27.47 -4.92
C GLU A 239 -3.25 -26.03 -5.44
N ARG A 240 -2.29 -25.75 -6.27
CA ARG A 240 -2.08 -24.43 -6.88
C ARG A 240 -2.40 -24.48 -8.37
N PRO A 241 -2.90 -23.39 -8.97
CA PRO A 241 -3.00 -23.28 -10.41
C PRO A 241 -1.65 -23.55 -11.09
N GLU A 242 -1.63 -24.42 -12.11
CA GLU A 242 -0.40 -24.85 -12.79
C GLU A 242 0.44 -23.64 -13.26
N LEU A 243 -0.21 -22.64 -13.87
CA LEU A 243 0.47 -21.42 -14.33
C LEU A 243 1.22 -20.70 -13.21
N SER A 244 0.70 -20.72 -11.97
CA SER A 244 1.37 -20.09 -10.84
C SER A 244 2.63 -20.86 -10.42
N VAL A 245 2.57 -22.17 -10.50
CA VAL A 245 3.73 -23.04 -10.21
C VAL A 245 4.84 -22.81 -11.24
N VAL A 246 4.48 -22.80 -12.52
CA VAL A 246 5.42 -22.58 -13.63
C VAL A 246 6.05 -21.19 -13.54
N ALA A 247 5.24 -20.14 -13.34
CA ALA A 247 5.73 -18.76 -13.21
C ALA A 247 6.70 -18.59 -12.03
N GLU A 248 6.40 -19.21 -10.88
CA GLU A 248 7.29 -19.16 -9.72
C GLU A 248 8.61 -19.93 -9.97
N GLN A 249 8.55 -21.11 -10.55
CA GLN A 249 9.73 -21.93 -10.85
C GLN A 249 10.67 -21.26 -11.86
N GLN A 250 10.11 -20.58 -12.86
CA GLN A 250 10.89 -19.87 -13.88
C GLN A 250 11.25 -18.43 -13.47
N ASN A 251 10.74 -17.96 -12.32
CA ASN A 251 10.88 -16.59 -11.88
C ASN A 251 10.45 -15.58 -12.96
N ASP A 252 9.34 -15.90 -13.62
CA ASP A 252 8.79 -15.11 -14.72
C ASP A 252 7.29 -14.92 -14.61
N PHE A 253 6.89 -13.76 -14.09
CA PHE A 253 5.49 -13.41 -13.90
C PHE A 253 4.72 -13.27 -15.23
N THR A 254 5.41 -13.03 -16.37
CA THR A 254 4.74 -12.86 -17.66
C THR A 254 3.97 -14.11 -18.08
N LEU A 255 4.40 -15.28 -17.61
CA LEU A 255 3.73 -16.55 -17.83
C LEU A 255 2.33 -16.60 -17.18
N LEU A 256 2.09 -15.79 -16.14
CA LEU A 256 0.74 -15.62 -15.55
C LEU A 256 -0.23 -14.96 -16.53
N LEU A 257 0.27 -14.22 -17.51
CA LEU A 257 -0.54 -13.42 -18.43
C LEU A 257 -0.91 -14.17 -19.71
N GLU A 258 -0.40 -15.39 -19.86
CA GLU A 258 -0.63 -16.24 -21.03
C GLU A 258 -1.95 -17.01 -20.93
N GLY A 259 -2.59 -17.21 -22.10
CA GLY A 259 -3.83 -17.97 -22.21
C GLY A 259 -5.09 -17.19 -21.83
N ASP A 260 -6.19 -17.91 -21.65
CA ASP A 260 -7.53 -17.35 -21.43
C ASP A 260 -8.24 -17.96 -20.19
N SER A 261 -7.46 -18.52 -19.26
CA SER A 261 -8.01 -19.07 -18.03
C SER A 261 -8.49 -17.99 -17.08
N LYS A 262 -9.38 -18.33 -16.12
CA LYS A 262 -9.78 -17.40 -15.06
C LYS A 262 -8.57 -16.87 -14.28
N TYR A 263 -7.53 -17.65 -14.15
CA TYR A 263 -6.32 -17.29 -13.43
C TYR A 263 -5.44 -16.30 -14.19
N SER A 264 -5.28 -16.49 -15.50
CA SER A 264 -4.54 -15.53 -16.34
C SER A 264 -5.29 -14.21 -16.50
N LYS A 265 -6.63 -14.24 -16.58
CA LYS A 265 -7.46 -13.03 -16.55
C LYS A 265 -7.33 -12.29 -15.22
N TYR A 266 -7.37 -13.01 -14.10
CA TYR A 266 -7.17 -12.44 -12.78
C TYR A 266 -5.81 -11.74 -12.66
N ALA A 267 -4.72 -12.42 -13.05
CA ALA A 267 -3.38 -11.84 -13.03
C ALA A 267 -3.27 -10.60 -13.93
N TRP A 268 -3.82 -10.68 -15.15
CA TRP A 268 -3.83 -9.55 -16.09
C TRP A 268 -4.61 -8.35 -15.56
N ASP A 269 -5.80 -8.56 -15.02
CA ASP A 269 -6.62 -7.47 -14.48
C ASP A 269 -5.91 -6.74 -13.34
N ILE A 270 -5.28 -7.48 -12.42
CA ILE A 270 -4.53 -6.86 -11.33
C ILE A 270 -3.38 -6.01 -11.87
N LEU A 271 -2.52 -6.62 -12.68
CA LEU A 271 -1.32 -5.95 -13.15
C LEU A 271 -1.65 -4.79 -14.07
N SER A 272 -2.55 -4.98 -15.04
CA SER A 272 -2.89 -3.92 -15.98
C SER A 272 -3.58 -2.73 -15.32
N ASN A 273 -4.48 -2.95 -14.36
CA ASN A 273 -5.09 -1.86 -13.60
C ASN A 273 -4.07 -1.14 -12.74
N THR A 274 -3.20 -1.89 -12.04
CA THR A 274 -2.14 -1.31 -11.20
C THR A 274 -1.16 -0.49 -12.03
N PHE A 275 -0.76 -0.96 -13.19
CA PHE A 275 0.16 -0.26 -14.08
C PHE A 275 -0.47 1.04 -14.62
N CYS A 276 -1.72 0.99 -15.07
CA CYS A 276 -2.44 2.17 -15.51
C CYS A 276 -2.61 3.18 -14.37
N TYR A 277 -2.95 2.71 -13.17
CA TYR A 277 -3.07 3.59 -12.00
C TYR A 277 -1.73 4.21 -11.62
N ALA A 278 -0.66 3.43 -11.54
CA ALA A 278 0.69 3.96 -11.27
C ALA A 278 1.10 5.02 -12.31
N ALA A 279 0.80 4.79 -13.58
CA ALA A 279 1.08 5.76 -14.65
C ALA A 279 0.25 7.04 -14.50
N SER A 280 -1.01 6.96 -14.07
CA SER A 280 -1.87 8.13 -13.86
C SER A 280 -1.41 9.04 -12.71
N LEU A 281 -0.54 8.55 -11.82
CA LEU A 281 0.02 9.35 -10.72
C LEU A 281 1.17 10.27 -11.15
N VAL A 282 1.61 10.17 -12.39
CA VAL A 282 2.68 11.01 -12.97
C VAL A 282 2.04 12.13 -13.80
N PRO A 283 2.45 13.40 -13.60
CA PRO A 283 3.50 13.89 -12.69
C PRO A 283 3.02 14.32 -11.32
N ASP A 284 1.72 14.26 -11.03
CA ASP A 284 1.08 14.98 -9.92
C ASP A 284 1.57 14.49 -8.54
N VAL A 285 1.66 13.18 -8.35
CA VAL A 285 2.11 12.58 -7.08
C VAL A 285 3.62 12.47 -7.05
N ASN A 286 4.20 12.06 -8.16
CA ASN A 286 5.65 11.99 -8.34
C ASN A 286 6.01 12.15 -9.83
N THR A 287 7.14 12.80 -10.09
CA THR A 287 7.66 12.98 -11.47
C THR A 287 8.58 11.84 -11.90
N SER A 288 9.01 10.98 -10.99
CA SER A 288 9.96 9.91 -11.23
C SER A 288 9.27 8.54 -11.26
N LEU A 289 9.36 7.85 -12.40
CA LEU A 289 8.89 6.45 -12.51
C LEU A 289 9.67 5.52 -11.58
N VAL A 290 10.99 5.76 -11.44
CA VAL A 290 11.86 4.99 -10.54
C VAL A 290 11.41 5.11 -9.07
N ALA A 291 10.96 6.31 -8.67
CA ALA A 291 10.47 6.52 -7.30
C ALA A 291 9.19 5.70 -7.03
N ILE A 292 8.35 5.51 -8.04
CA ILE A 292 7.14 4.67 -7.93
C ILE A 292 7.54 3.19 -7.78
N ASP A 293 8.48 2.73 -8.58
CA ASP A 293 9.02 1.37 -8.47
C ASP A 293 9.68 1.12 -7.11
N ASP A 294 10.48 2.06 -6.66
CA ASP A 294 11.15 1.98 -5.35
C ASP A 294 10.15 1.99 -4.19
N ALA A 295 9.07 2.79 -4.27
CA ALA A 295 8.03 2.79 -3.26
C ALA A 295 7.39 1.39 -3.09
N MET A 296 7.15 0.67 -4.18
CA MET A 296 6.60 -0.69 -4.13
C MET A 296 7.62 -1.71 -3.64
N LYS A 297 8.88 -1.62 -4.07
CA LYS A 297 9.95 -2.52 -3.61
C LYS A 297 10.24 -2.33 -2.11
N LEU A 298 10.36 -1.09 -1.65
CA LEU A 298 10.76 -0.76 -0.30
C LEU A 298 9.59 -0.81 0.72
N GLY A 299 8.36 -0.47 0.26
CA GLY A 299 7.18 -0.36 1.12
C GLY A 299 6.26 -1.57 1.11
N TYR A 300 6.33 -2.39 0.05
CA TYR A 300 5.48 -3.57 -0.12
C TYR A 300 6.27 -4.85 -0.39
N ASN A 301 7.61 -4.77 -0.37
CA ASN A 301 8.52 -5.88 -0.64
C ASN A 301 8.26 -6.57 -1.98
N TRP A 302 7.85 -5.81 -3.00
CA TRP A 302 7.74 -6.35 -4.35
C TRP A 302 9.13 -6.58 -4.93
N ALA A 303 9.28 -7.62 -5.75
CA ALA A 303 10.55 -7.92 -6.42
C ALA A 303 10.87 -6.90 -7.52
N GLN A 304 9.82 -6.37 -8.17
CA GLN A 304 9.89 -5.38 -9.25
C GLN A 304 8.77 -4.35 -9.04
N GLY A 305 9.05 -3.09 -9.39
CA GLY A 305 8.03 -2.06 -9.40
C GLY A 305 7.16 -2.11 -10.66
N PRO A 306 6.05 -1.34 -10.70
CA PRO A 306 5.09 -1.36 -11.81
C PRO A 306 5.73 -1.08 -13.17
N PHE A 307 6.65 -0.12 -13.26
CA PHE A 307 7.29 0.25 -14.55
C PHE A 307 8.35 -0.76 -14.96
N GLU A 308 9.13 -1.30 -14.02
CA GLU A 308 10.02 -2.44 -14.27
C GLU A 308 9.25 -3.65 -14.83
N MET A 309 8.04 -3.89 -14.32
CA MET A 309 7.16 -4.95 -14.80
C MET A 309 6.59 -4.65 -16.19
N ILE A 310 6.21 -3.39 -16.47
CA ILE A 310 5.77 -2.97 -17.82
C ILE A 310 6.88 -3.20 -18.84
N ASP A 311 8.12 -2.84 -18.51
CA ASP A 311 9.27 -3.05 -19.38
C ASP A 311 9.47 -4.52 -19.71
N LYS A 312 9.28 -5.41 -18.72
CA LYS A 312 9.37 -6.87 -18.91
C LYS A 312 8.26 -7.45 -19.77
N VAL A 313 7.04 -6.93 -19.67
CA VAL A 313 5.91 -7.27 -20.57
C VAL A 313 6.14 -6.75 -21.97
N GLY A 314 6.86 -5.64 -22.08
CA GLY A 314 7.04 -4.84 -23.28
C GLY A 314 5.93 -3.80 -23.44
N VAL A 315 6.32 -2.52 -23.47
CA VAL A 315 5.40 -1.37 -23.52
C VAL A 315 4.40 -1.49 -24.67
N ASP A 316 4.90 -1.81 -25.87
CA ASP A 316 4.05 -1.93 -27.07
C ASP A 316 3.06 -3.08 -26.96
N ASN A 317 3.46 -4.21 -26.37
CA ASN A 317 2.60 -5.36 -26.12
C ASN A 317 1.50 -5.00 -25.12
N PHE A 318 1.88 -4.34 -24.04
CA PHE A 318 0.96 -3.87 -23.00
C PHE A 318 -0.10 -2.93 -23.59
N ILE A 319 0.32 -1.86 -24.28
CA ILE A 319 -0.56 -0.89 -24.93
C ILE A 319 -1.48 -1.57 -25.97
N SER A 320 -0.93 -2.46 -26.80
CA SER A 320 -1.69 -3.17 -27.82
C SER A 320 -2.79 -4.03 -27.23
N ARG A 321 -2.52 -4.68 -26.07
CA ARG A 321 -3.53 -5.49 -25.37
C ARG A 321 -4.62 -4.61 -24.75
N LEU A 322 -4.28 -3.50 -24.11
CA LEU A 322 -5.28 -2.55 -23.59
C LEU A 322 -6.20 -2.02 -24.70
N LYS A 323 -5.64 -1.65 -25.85
CA LYS A 323 -6.43 -1.20 -27.02
C LYS A 323 -7.41 -2.27 -27.53
N LYS A 324 -6.97 -3.53 -27.60
CA LYS A 324 -7.83 -4.66 -27.99
C LYS A 324 -8.98 -4.87 -27.02
N GLU A 325 -8.79 -4.56 -25.76
CA GLU A 325 -9.81 -4.63 -24.71
C GLU A 325 -10.69 -3.37 -24.66
N GLY A 326 -10.45 -2.36 -25.51
CA GLY A 326 -11.22 -1.11 -25.56
C GLY A 326 -10.95 -0.20 -24.36
N ARG A 327 -9.82 -0.39 -23.67
CA ARG A 327 -9.42 0.44 -22.52
C ARG A 327 -8.72 1.70 -22.98
N GLU A 328 -9.02 2.82 -22.33
CA GLU A 328 -8.27 4.07 -22.50
C GLU A 328 -6.84 3.92 -21.95
N ILE A 329 -5.94 4.65 -22.58
CA ILE A 329 -4.52 4.63 -22.23
C ILE A 329 -4.13 5.97 -21.62
#